data_29146e01c37bd028905d80e6e15be7b8
#
_entry.id   29146e01c37bd028905d80e6e15be7b8
#
_cell.length_a   1.000
_cell.length_b   1.000
_cell.length_c   1.000
_cell.angle_alpha   90.00
_cell.angle_beta   90.00
_cell.angle_gamma   90.00
#
_symmetry.space_group_name_H-M   'P 1'
#
loop_
_entity.id
_entity.type
_entity.pdbx_description
1 polymer ?
#
loop_
_entity_poly.entity_id
_entity_poly.type
_entity_poly.pdbx_seq_one_letter_code
_entity_poly.pdbx_strand_id
1 'polypeptide(L)'
;IKNMAAHGCSILRLDAFAYAIKKLDTNDFFVEPEIWDLLDEVKAEAAKYDMELLPEIHEHYSIQMKIANHDYYIYDFALPMVMLYSLYSGRVGRLAKWLEMSPMKQFTTLDTHDGIGVVDARDLLTDEELDYTSAELYKIGANVKKIYSSEKYNNLDIYQINSTYYSALGDDDKSYLLARVIQCFAPGIPQIYYVGLLAGKNDIDLLEETKEGRNINRHYYTIDEIKNEVKRPVVKALCNLLRFRNTSEAFDLEGSIEIETPSSNEIVIIRKNKTNKITATLKANLSTKTFQISENERNILI
;
A
#
# COMPACT_ATOMS: atom_id res chain seq x y z
N ILE A 1 -2.28 23.34 11.37
CA ILE A 1 -1.09 22.71 11.94
C ILE A 1 -1.14 22.82 13.47
N LYS A 2 -1.07 24.02 14.07
CA LYS A 2 -1.09 24.22 15.52
C LYS A 2 -2.20 23.44 16.26
N ASN A 3 -3.42 23.46 15.73
CA ASN A 3 -4.54 22.73 16.32
C ASN A 3 -4.33 21.21 16.28
N MET A 4 -3.80 20.66 15.19
CA MET A 4 -3.49 19.24 15.05
C MET A 4 -2.40 18.81 16.05
N ALA A 5 -1.33 19.60 16.15
CA ALA A 5 -0.26 19.38 17.12
C ALA A 5 -0.77 19.38 18.58
N ALA A 6 -1.66 20.32 18.94
CA ALA A 6 -2.29 20.39 20.26
C ALA A 6 -3.13 19.15 20.60
N HIS A 7 -3.55 18.38 19.60
CA HIS A 7 -4.26 17.10 19.77
C HIS A 7 -3.35 15.87 19.62
N GLY A 8 -2.03 16.06 19.63
CA GLY A 8 -1.05 14.98 19.63
C GLY A 8 -0.73 14.37 18.27
N CYS A 9 -1.04 15.08 17.17
CA CYS A 9 -0.63 14.64 15.83
C CYS A 9 0.89 14.83 15.66
N SER A 10 1.59 13.80 15.21
CA SER A 10 3.03 13.83 14.90
C SER A 10 3.33 13.80 13.41
N ILE A 11 2.35 13.37 12.58
CA ILE A 11 2.47 13.34 11.12
C ILE A 11 1.24 14.03 10.53
N LEU A 12 1.46 14.94 9.60
CA LEU A 12 0.41 15.66 8.88
C LEU A 12 0.30 15.15 7.45
N ARG A 13 -0.79 14.44 7.14
CA ARG A 13 -1.10 14.04 5.77
C ARG A 13 -1.67 15.23 5.00
N LEU A 14 -1.08 15.54 3.86
CA LEU A 14 -1.52 16.60 2.95
C LEU A 14 -2.26 15.95 1.77
N ASP A 15 -3.59 15.99 1.83
CA ASP A 15 -4.49 15.38 0.86
C ASP A 15 -4.40 16.05 -0.51
N ALA A 16 -4.32 15.26 -1.59
CA ALA A 16 -4.27 15.72 -2.98
C ALA A 16 -3.27 16.85 -3.24
N PHE A 17 -2.13 16.82 -2.55
CA PHE A 17 -1.20 17.95 -2.49
C PHE A 17 -0.64 18.36 -3.86
N ALA A 18 -0.51 17.41 -4.80
CA ALA A 18 -0.04 17.70 -6.15
C ALA A 18 -0.85 18.77 -6.88
N TYR A 19 -2.11 18.98 -6.48
CA TYR A 19 -3.02 19.96 -7.08
C TYR A 19 -3.06 21.31 -6.35
N ALA A 20 -2.19 21.53 -5.35
CA ALA A 20 -2.21 22.75 -4.53
C ALA A 20 -1.83 24.02 -5.31
N ILE A 21 -0.96 23.89 -6.31
CA ILE A 21 -0.55 25.02 -7.16
C ILE A 21 -1.40 25.06 -8.43
N LYS A 22 -1.94 26.25 -8.72
CA LYS A 22 -2.69 26.55 -9.94
C LYS A 22 -1.92 27.58 -10.77
N LYS A 23 -1.58 27.23 -12.01
CA LYS A 23 -0.78 28.07 -12.89
C LYS A 23 -1.28 27.98 -14.32
N LEU A 24 -1.51 29.11 -14.96
CA LEU A 24 -1.92 29.17 -16.37
C LEU A 24 -0.91 28.42 -17.26
N ASP A 25 -1.41 27.79 -18.29
CA ASP A 25 -0.66 27.01 -19.27
C ASP A 25 0.03 25.76 -18.68
N THR A 26 -0.45 25.25 -17.55
CA THR A 26 -0.04 23.97 -16.96
C THR A 26 -1.25 23.03 -16.81
N ASN A 27 -0.98 21.74 -16.48
CA ASN A 27 -2.04 20.79 -16.11
C ASN A 27 -2.46 20.88 -14.63
N ASP A 28 -1.95 21.89 -13.89
CA ASP A 28 -2.20 22.10 -12.47
C ASP A 28 -1.84 20.90 -11.56
N PHE A 29 -0.95 20.05 -12.02
CA PHE A 29 -0.47 18.89 -11.28
C PHE A 29 1.04 18.97 -11.06
N PHE A 30 1.48 18.91 -9.82
CA PHE A 30 2.88 18.95 -9.37
C PHE A 30 3.70 20.06 -10.05
N VAL A 31 3.15 21.28 -10.05
CA VAL A 31 3.72 22.43 -10.75
C VAL A 31 5.02 22.89 -10.09
N GLU A 32 6.14 22.69 -10.75
CA GLU A 32 7.47 23.06 -10.28
C GLU A 32 7.90 24.43 -10.83
N PRO A 33 8.69 25.22 -10.10
CA PRO A 33 9.22 24.91 -8.75
C PRO A 33 8.25 25.21 -7.60
N GLU A 34 7.13 25.84 -7.84
CA GLU A 34 6.24 26.44 -6.83
C GLU A 34 5.69 25.40 -5.84
N ILE A 35 5.54 24.12 -6.25
CA ILE A 35 5.09 23.05 -5.34
C ILE A 35 6.10 22.79 -4.23
N TRP A 36 7.40 22.93 -4.52
CA TRP A 36 8.47 22.76 -3.53
C TRP A 36 8.50 23.92 -2.56
N ASP A 37 8.37 25.16 -3.04
CA ASP A 37 8.30 26.36 -2.19
C ASP A 37 7.16 26.20 -1.16
N LEU A 38 5.96 25.75 -1.61
CA LEU A 38 4.83 25.51 -0.73
C LEU A 38 5.10 24.36 0.27
N LEU A 39 5.71 23.26 -0.17
CA LEU A 39 6.09 22.15 0.74
C LEU A 39 7.06 22.62 1.82
N ASP A 40 8.06 23.43 1.45
CA ASP A 40 9.06 23.95 2.38
C ASP A 40 8.43 24.93 3.40
N GLU A 41 7.48 25.79 2.97
CA GLU A 41 6.72 26.65 3.88
C GLU A 41 5.91 25.83 4.88
N VAL A 42 5.19 24.79 4.41
CA VAL A 42 4.39 23.91 5.29
C VAL A 42 5.30 23.12 6.22
N LYS A 43 6.45 22.63 5.74
CA LYS A 43 7.45 21.92 6.54
C LYS A 43 8.02 22.81 7.65
N ALA A 44 8.37 24.06 7.32
CA ALA A 44 8.87 25.02 8.29
C ALA A 44 7.83 25.34 9.38
N GLU A 45 6.55 25.41 9.03
CA GLU A 45 5.47 25.58 10.01
C GLU A 45 5.24 24.34 10.86
N ALA A 46 5.25 23.14 10.26
CA ALA A 46 5.07 21.86 10.95
C ALA A 46 6.22 21.57 11.95
N ALA A 47 7.45 21.92 11.57
CA ALA A 47 8.65 21.74 12.40
C ALA A 47 8.59 22.51 13.72
N LYS A 48 7.83 23.62 13.81
CA LYS A 48 7.62 24.36 15.08
C LYS A 48 6.91 23.50 16.13
N TYR A 49 6.29 22.42 15.74
CA TYR A 49 5.49 21.52 16.57
C TYR A 49 6.00 20.07 16.54
N ASP A 50 7.21 19.86 16.04
CA ASP A 50 7.83 18.52 15.90
C ASP A 50 6.96 17.55 15.06
N MET A 51 6.37 18.06 13.98
CA MET A 51 5.51 17.31 13.08
C MET A 51 6.21 17.04 11.75
N GLU A 52 6.07 15.81 11.25
CA GLU A 52 6.48 15.40 9.91
C GLU A 52 5.36 15.59 8.88
N LEU A 53 5.72 15.68 7.61
CA LEU A 53 4.76 15.78 6.51
C LEU A 53 4.68 14.48 5.70
N LEU A 54 3.46 14.18 5.25
CA LEU A 54 3.16 13.05 4.36
C LEU A 54 2.27 13.57 3.22
N PRO A 55 2.85 14.10 2.13
CA PRO A 55 2.09 14.48 0.94
C PRO A 55 1.45 13.25 0.27
N GLU A 56 0.17 13.33 0.00
CA GLU A 56 -0.55 12.29 -0.74
C GLU A 56 -0.61 12.67 -2.21
N ILE A 57 0.01 11.84 -3.04
CA ILE A 57 0.14 12.04 -4.48
C ILE A 57 0.01 10.68 -5.17
N HIS A 58 -1.03 10.51 -5.98
CA HIS A 58 -1.20 9.35 -6.85
C HIS A 58 -0.69 9.69 -8.25
N GLU A 59 0.46 9.16 -8.59
CA GLU A 59 1.09 9.33 -9.91
C GLU A 59 2.22 8.28 -10.07
N HIS A 60 2.82 8.24 -11.24
CA HIS A 60 3.99 7.42 -11.52
C HIS A 60 4.99 7.41 -10.35
N TYR A 61 5.48 6.23 -9.98
CA TYR A 61 6.32 6.04 -8.79
C TYR A 61 7.54 6.98 -8.72
N SER A 62 8.04 7.47 -9.86
CA SER A 62 9.19 8.40 -9.89
C SER A 62 8.91 9.72 -9.17
N ILE A 63 7.66 10.18 -9.13
CA ILE A 63 7.27 11.37 -8.36
C ILE A 63 7.40 11.08 -6.86
N GLN A 64 6.96 9.90 -6.42
CA GLN A 64 7.12 9.47 -5.03
C GLN A 64 8.61 9.41 -4.65
N MET A 65 9.45 8.82 -5.50
CA MET A 65 10.90 8.76 -5.27
C MET A 65 11.54 10.15 -5.22
N LYS A 66 11.06 11.09 -6.06
CA LYS A 66 11.52 12.47 -6.05
C LYS A 66 11.21 13.16 -4.71
N ILE A 67 10.00 12.95 -4.17
CA ILE A 67 9.57 13.48 -2.87
C ILE A 67 10.39 12.84 -1.73
N ALA A 68 10.61 11.52 -1.77
CA ALA A 68 11.43 10.81 -0.78
C ALA A 68 12.87 11.35 -0.74
N ASN A 69 13.46 11.68 -1.91
CA ASN A 69 14.80 12.28 -2.00
C ASN A 69 14.91 13.69 -1.39
N HIS A 70 13.78 14.36 -1.14
CA HIS A 70 13.70 15.63 -0.40
C HIS A 70 13.37 15.43 1.09
N ASP A 71 13.54 14.18 1.59
CA ASP A 71 13.34 13.83 3.00
C ASP A 71 11.91 14.03 3.52
N TYR A 72 10.92 13.74 2.68
CA TYR A 72 9.52 13.63 3.10
C TYR A 72 9.10 12.17 3.26
N TYR A 73 8.12 11.91 4.14
CA TYR A 73 7.38 10.66 4.06
C TYR A 73 6.62 10.59 2.75
N ILE A 74 6.50 9.40 2.18
CA ILE A 74 5.70 9.13 0.99
C ILE A 74 4.73 7.97 1.23
N TYR A 75 3.74 7.82 0.35
CA TYR A 75 2.98 6.59 0.22
C TYR A 75 3.61 5.68 -0.83
N ASP A 76 3.63 4.39 -0.57
CA ASP A 76 3.90 3.37 -1.58
C ASP A 76 2.58 2.91 -2.20
N PHE A 77 2.15 3.59 -3.24
CA PHE A 77 0.96 3.24 -4.02
C PHE A 77 1.25 2.29 -5.19
N ALA A 78 2.53 2.01 -5.46
CA ALA A 78 2.94 1.05 -6.49
C ALA A 78 2.86 -0.41 -5.98
N LEU A 79 3.16 -0.63 -4.69
CA LEU A 79 3.20 -1.96 -4.09
C LEU A 79 1.92 -2.77 -4.31
N PRO A 80 0.69 -2.21 -4.19
CA PRO A 80 -0.52 -3.00 -4.39
C PRO A 80 -0.57 -3.71 -5.74
N MET A 81 -0.27 -2.99 -6.82
CA MET A 81 -0.33 -3.54 -8.18
C MET A 81 0.81 -4.52 -8.47
N VAL A 82 2.03 -4.18 -8.03
CA VAL A 82 3.21 -5.07 -8.16
C VAL A 82 3.01 -6.36 -7.37
N MET A 83 2.40 -6.29 -6.19
CA MET A 83 2.07 -7.45 -5.36
C MET A 83 1.02 -8.33 -6.03
N LEU A 84 -0.07 -7.75 -6.57
CA LEU A 84 -1.10 -8.51 -7.29
C LEU A 84 -0.52 -9.23 -8.50
N TYR A 85 0.26 -8.52 -9.34
CA TYR A 85 0.97 -9.16 -10.45
C TYR A 85 1.79 -10.36 -9.99
N SER A 86 2.57 -10.18 -8.93
CA SER A 86 3.45 -11.23 -8.42
C SER A 86 2.68 -12.44 -7.89
N LEU A 87 1.56 -12.22 -7.19
CA LEU A 87 0.70 -13.29 -6.68
C LEU A 87 -0.09 -14.00 -7.78
N TYR A 88 -0.57 -13.29 -8.80
CA TYR A 88 -1.30 -13.87 -9.93
C TYR A 88 -0.38 -14.67 -10.85
N SER A 89 0.80 -14.13 -11.15
CA SER A 89 1.78 -14.78 -12.02
C SER A 89 2.64 -15.83 -11.33
N GLY A 90 2.70 -15.80 -9.98
CA GLY A 90 3.62 -16.62 -9.19
C GLY A 90 5.09 -16.21 -9.31
N ARG A 91 5.39 -14.99 -9.81
CA ARG A 91 6.75 -14.51 -10.08
C ARG A 91 7.17 -13.40 -9.13
N VAL A 92 8.32 -13.55 -8.48
CA VAL A 92 8.82 -12.58 -7.48
C VAL A 92 9.66 -11.44 -8.04
N GLY A 93 10.17 -11.54 -9.27
CA GLY A 93 11.21 -10.63 -9.78
C GLY A 93 10.83 -9.15 -9.77
N ARG A 94 9.59 -8.79 -10.14
CA ARG A 94 9.11 -7.41 -10.10
C ARG A 94 8.97 -6.89 -8.68
N LEU A 95 8.41 -7.72 -7.80
CA LEU A 95 8.26 -7.40 -6.37
C LEU A 95 9.62 -7.21 -5.69
N ALA A 96 10.55 -8.14 -5.89
CA ALA A 96 11.89 -8.03 -5.31
C ALA A 96 12.58 -6.72 -5.74
N LYS A 97 12.57 -6.43 -7.04
CA LYS A 97 13.14 -5.18 -7.58
C LYS A 97 12.51 -3.94 -6.95
N TRP A 98 11.19 -3.92 -6.78
CA TRP A 98 10.52 -2.79 -6.14
C TRP A 98 10.91 -2.64 -4.67
N LEU A 99 10.93 -3.74 -3.91
CA LEU A 99 11.33 -3.71 -2.50
C LEU A 99 12.78 -3.26 -2.28
N GLU A 100 13.69 -3.61 -3.20
CA GLU A 100 15.09 -3.13 -3.18
C GLU A 100 15.21 -1.62 -3.46
N MET A 101 14.32 -1.08 -4.30
CA MET A 101 14.32 0.34 -4.68
C MET A 101 13.60 1.24 -3.68
N SER A 102 12.64 0.69 -2.94
CA SER A 102 11.75 1.44 -2.08
C SER A 102 12.47 2.08 -0.89
N PRO A 103 12.17 3.34 -0.53
CA PRO A 103 12.79 4.00 0.61
C PRO A 103 12.24 3.48 1.93
N MET A 104 13.02 3.62 3.02
CA MET A 104 12.57 3.27 4.36
C MET A 104 11.59 4.29 4.95
N LYS A 105 11.65 5.56 4.51
CA LYS A 105 10.78 6.64 4.99
C LYS A 105 9.49 6.69 4.16
N GLN A 106 8.64 5.66 4.30
CA GLN A 106 7.38 5.56 3.56
C GLN A 106 6.30 4.80 4.34
N PHE A 107 5.05 4.98 3.90
CA PHE A 107 3.90 4.18 4.31
C PHE A 107 3.53 3.22 3.19
N THR A 108 3.69 1.91 3.42
CA THR A 108 3.25 0.89 2.47
C THR A 108 1.76 0.64 2.60
N THR A 109 1.06 0.59 1.47
CA THR A 109 -0.37 0.26 1.42
C THR A 109 -0.59 -0.96 0.53
N LEU A 110 -1.64 -1.74 0.78
CA LEU A 110 -2.22 -2.67 -0.19
C LEU A 110 -3.63 -2.23 -0.58
N ASP A 111 -4.33 -1.63 0.35
CA ASP A 111 -5.66 -1.07 0.19
C ASP A 111 -5.77 0.29 0.91
N THR A 112 -6.63 1.12 0.39
CA THR A 112 -6.99 2.41 0.95
C THR A 112 -8.50 2.65 0.76
N HIS A 113 -9.00 3.83 1.11
CA HIS A 113 -10.36 4.26 0.79
C HIS A 113 -10.54 4.62 -0.71
N ASP A 114 -9.43 4.68 -1.45
CA ASP A 114 -9.41 4.86 -2.91
C ASP A 114 -9.24 3.51 -3.62
N GLY A 115 -9.04 3.52 -4.93
CA GLY A 115 -8.77 2.31 -5.68
C GLY A 115 -7.31 1.87 -5.63
N ILE A 116 -7.05 0.70 -6.19
CA ILE A 116 -5.69 0.18 -6.43
C ILE A 116 -5.09 0.98 -7.59
N GLY A 117 -3.98 1.66 -7.34
CA GLY A 117 -3.32 2.53 -8.33
C GLY A 117 -2.65 1.72 -9.44
N VAL A 118 -3.04 2.00 -10.69
CA VAL A 118 -2.44 1.38 -11.87
C VAL A 118 -1.30 2.26 -12.41
N VAL A 119 -1.51 3.56 -12.44
CA VAL A 119 -0.52 4.53 -12.92
C VAL A 119 0.75 4.52 -12.08
N ASP A 120 0.62 4.28 -10.77
CA ASP A 120 1.73 4.25 -9.82
C ASP A 120 2.74 3.13 -10.12
N ALA A 121 2.30 2.05 -10.77
CA ALA A 121 3.14 0.89 -11.10
C ALA A 121 3.67 0.87 -12.54
N ARG A 122 3.41 1.90 -13.35
CA ARG A 122 3.96 2.02 -14.70
C ARG A 122 5.49 2.00 -14.65
N ASP A 123 6.11 1.36 -15.64
CA ASP A 123 7.56 1.12 -15.75
C ASP A 123 8.16 0.17 -14.69
N LEU A 124 7.46 -0.09 -13.58
CA LEU A 124 7.77 -1.20 -12.68
C LEU A 124 7.23 -2.51 -13.25
N LEU A 125 6.05 -2.46 -13.85
CA LEU A 125 5.43 -3.51 -14.66
C LEU A 125 5.40 -3.04 -16.11
N THR A 126 5.51 -3.97 -17.07
CA THR A 126 5.26 -3.66 -18.49
C THR A 126 3.77 -3.44 -18.74
N ASP A 127 3.43 -2.85 -19.90
CA ASP A 127 2.03 -2.65 -20.25
C ASP A 127 1.27 -3.99 -20.30
N GLU A 128 1.89 -5.06 -20.81
CA GLU A 128 1.30 -6.40 -20.83
C GLU A 128 1.09 -6.98 -19.43
N GLU A 129 2.00 -6.71 -18.49
CA GLU A 129 1.89 -7.13 -17.10
C GLU A 129 0.80 -6.35 -16.36
N LEU A 130 0.65 -5.05 -16.65
CA LEU A 130 -0.44 -4.20 -16.13
C LEU A 130 -1.80 -4.64 -16.69
N ASP A 131 -1.89 -4.90 -17.99
CA ASP A 131 -3.10 -5.38 -18.65
C ASP A 131 -3.51 -6.76 -18.12
N TYR A 132 -2.55 -7.68 -17.96
CA TYR A 132 -2.80 -8.99 -17.36
C TYR A 132 -3.36 -8.84 -15.94
N THR A 133 -2.72 -8.04 -15.11
CA THR A 133 -3.13 -7.87 -13.69
C THR A 133 -4.51 -7.22 -13.59
N SER A 134 -4.77 -6.22 -14.43
CA SER A 134 -6.07 -5.55 -14.51
C SER A 134 -7.17 -6.51 -14.99
N ALA A 135 -6.86 -7.35 -15.97
CA ALA A 135 -7.81 -8.36 -16.47
C ALA A 135 -8.16 -9.40 -15.38
N GLU A 136 -7.20 -9.85 -14.61
CA GLU A 136 -7.47 -10.76 -13.47
C GLU A 136 -8.35 -10.07 -12.41
N LEU A 137 -8.06 -8.80 -12.05
CA LEU A 137 -8.90 -8.02 -11.14
C LEU A 137 -10.36 -7.92 -11.64
N TYR A 138 -10.57 -7.73 -12.94
CA TYR A 138 -11.91 -7.65 -13.50
C TYR A 138 -12.67 -8.98 -13.48
N LYS A 139 -11.96 -10.10 -13.67
CA LYS A 139 -12.58 -11.44 -13.59
C LYS A 139 -13.15 -11.74 -12.21
N ILE A 140 -12.55 -11.23 -11.16
CA ILE A 140 -13.00 -11.45 -9.77
C ILE A 140 -13.99 -10.38 -9.28
N GLY A 141 -14.51 -9.54 -10.16
CA GLY A 141 -15.58 -8.60 -9.83
C GLY A 141 -15.11 -7.26 -9.27
N ALA A 142 -13.85 -6.85 -9.51
CA ALA A 142 -13.43 -5.49 -9.25
C ALA A 142 -14.31 -4.49 -10.03
N ASN A 143 -14.67 -3.37 -9.40
CA ASN A 143 -15.48 -2.35 -10.05
C ASN A 143 -14.69 -1.67 -11.16
N VAL A 144 -15.14 -1.91 -12.37
CA VAL A 144 -14.67 -1.21 -13.54
C VAL A 144 -15.45 0.08 -13.67
N LYS A 145 -14.77 1.21 -13.64
CA LYS A 145 -15.37 2.48 -14.08
C LYS A 145 -16.11 2.37 -15.44
N LYS A 146 -15.82 1.35 -16.24
CA LYS A 146 -16.50 1.06 -17.50
C LYS A 146 -18.01 0.83 -17.40
N ILE A 147 -18.52 0.35 -16.26
CA ILE A 147 -19.97 0.10 -16.07
C ILE A 147 -20.69 1.41 -15.72
N TYR A 148 -20.01 2.37 -15.10
CA TYR A 148 -20.60 3.61 -14.58
C TYR A 148 -19.98 4.89 -15.16
N SER A 149 -18.97 4.81 -16.04
CA SER A 149 -18.48 5.97 -16.77
C SER A 149 -19.43 6.27 -17.92
N SER A 150 -20.00 7.49 -17.95
CA SER A 150 -20.69 7.98 -19.13
C SER A 150 -19.71 7.99 -20.32
N GLU A 151 -20.22 7.81 -21.55
CA GLU A 151 -19.45 7.92 -22.82
C GLU A 151 -18.61 9.21 -22.94
N LYS A 152 -18.85 10.20 -22.07
CA LYS A 152 -18.12 11.47 -21.98
C LYS A 152 -16.70 11.36 -21.42
N TYR A 153 -16.36 10.29 -20.70
CA TYR A 153 -15.05 10.10 -20.12
C TYR A 153 -14.38 8.83 -20.67
N ASN A 154 -14.06 8.85 -21.96
CA ASN A 154 -13.11 7.93 -22.57
C ASN A 154 -11.70 8.24 -22.03
N ASN A 155 -11.46 7.97 -20.76
CA ASN A 155 -10.11 7.85 -20.28
C ASN A 155 -9.57 6.52 -20.79
N LEU A 156 -8.73 6.59 -21.80
CA LEU A 156 -8.02 5.45 -22.40
C LEU A 156 -7.09 4.78 -21.37
N ASP A 157 -6.73 5.50 -20.30
CA ASP A 157 -5.85 5.04 -19.24
C ASP A 157 -6.66 4.74 -17.96
N ILE A 158 -6.51 3.53 -17.46
CA ILE A 158 -7.07 3.13 -16.18
C ILE A 158 -6.18 3.73 -15.09
N TYR A 159 -6.70 4.70 -14.35
CA TYR A 159 -5.98 5.35 -13.27
C TYR A 159 -5.96 4.49 -11.99
N GLN A 160 -7.12 3.99 -11.57
CA GLN A 160 -7.31 3.16 -10.38
C GLN A 160 -8.42 2.12 -10.61
N ILE A 161 -8.30 0.97 -9.96
CA ILE A 161 -9.31 -0.09 -9.93
C ILE A 161 -9.86 -0.23 -8.52
N ASN A 162 -11.18 -0.04 -8.35
CA ASN A 162 -11.81 -0.16 -7.05
C ASN A 162 -12.10 -1.63 -6.71
N SER A 163 -11.55 -2.10 -5.61
CA SER A 163 -11.77 -3.42 -5.02
C SER A 163 -11.21 -3.43 -3.60
N THR A 164 -11.75 -4.25 -2.71
CA THR A 164 -11.03 -4.62 -1.50
C THR A 164 -9.85 -5.50 -1.88
N TYR A 165 -8.76 -5.42 -1.14
CA TYR A 165 -7.57 -6.23 -1.44
C TYR A 165 -7.80 -7.73 -1.18
N TYR A 166 -8.70 -8.05 -0.24
CA TYR A 166 -9.10 -9.42 0.03
C TYR A 166 -9.85 -10.04 -1.15
N SER A 167 -10.84 -9.31 -1.71
CA SER A 167 -11.54 -9.77 -2.93
C SER A 167 -10.63 -9.75 -4.16
N ALA A 168 -9.71 -8.79 -4.27
CA ALA A 168 -8.69 -8.79 -5.31
C ALA A 168 -7.85 -10.08 -5.33
N LEU A 169 -7.71 -10.74 -4.21
CA LEU A 169 -7.02 -12.04 -4.07
C LEU A 169 -7.98 -13.25 -4.08
N GLY A 170 -9.22 -13.05 -4.57
CA GLY A 170 -10.21 -14.12 -4.75
C GLY A 170 -10.84 -14.59 -3.46
N ASP A 171 -10.94 -13.74 -2.44
CA ASP A 171 -11.44 -14.08 -1.09
C ASP A 171 -10.67 -15.25 -0.45
N ASP A 172 -9.38 -15.41 -0.80
CA ASP A 172 -8.52 -16.51 -0.33
C ASP A 172 -7.65 -16.08 0.84
N ASP A 173 -7.92 -16.63 2.01
CA ASP A 173 -7.21 -16.33 3.27
C ASP A 173 -5.70 -16.48 3.15
N LYS A 174 -5.22 -17.50 2.41
CA LYS A 174 -3.78 -17.77 2.26
C LYS A 174 -3.08 -16.73 1.41
N SER A 175 -3.65 -16.40 0.26
CA SER A 175 -3.13 -15.35 -0.62
C SER A 175 -3.12 -14.00 0.09
N TYR A 176 -4.22 -13.70 0.79
CA TYR A 176 -4.36 -12.45 1.53
C TYR A 176 -3.33 -12.32 2.65
N LEU A 177 -3.19 -13.34 3.49
CA LEU A 177 -2.23 -13.31 4.59
C LEU A 177 -0.79 -13.24 4.07
N LEU A 178 -0.48 -13.95 2.97
CA LEU A 178 0.83 -13.86 2.31
C LEU A 178 1.13 -12.44 1.84
N ALA A 179 0.18 -11.76 1.19
CA ALA A 179 0.33 -10.37 0.76
C ALA A 179 0.60 -9.44 1.97
N ARG A 180 -0.15 -9.60 3.06
CA ARG A 180 0.01 -8.82 4.29
C ARG A 180 1.34 -9.07 4.99
N VAL A 181 1.80 -10.32 5.00
CA VAL A 181 3.11 -10.67 5.55
C VAL A 181 4.23 -9.96 4.76
N ILE A 182 4.17 -10.00 3.43
CA ILE A 182 5.16 -9.33 2.58
C ILE A 182 5.07 -7.80 2.80
N GLN A 183 3.87 -7.22 2.87
CA GLN A 183 3.70 -5.79 3.19
C GLN A 183 4.34 -5.42 4.54
N CYS A 184 4.15 -6.23 5.57
CA CYS A 184 4.72 -5.97 6.90
C CYS A 184 6.26 -6.05 6.92
N PHE A 185 6.86 -6.80 5.99
CA PHE A 185 8.30 -6.90 5.83
C PHE A 185 8.89 -5.91 4.82
N ALA A 186 8.07 -5.25 4.00
CA ALA A 186 8.51 -4.24 3.05
C ALA A 186 9.20 -3.05 3.75
N PRO A 187 10.02 -2.24 3.04
CA PRO A 187 10.57 -1.01 3.58
C PRO A 187 9.47 -0.07 4.08
N GLY A 188 9.67 0.58 5.21
CA GLY A 188 8.74 1.58 5.74
C GLY A 188 7.74 1.06 6.77
N ILE A 189 6.62 1.75 6.90
CA ILE A 189 5.58 1.55 7.91
C ILE A 189 4.33 0.98 7.21
N PRO A 190 3.86 -0.23 7.53
CA PRO A 190 2.64 -0.76 6.93
C PRO A 190 1.41 -0.01 7.44
N GLN A 191 0.66 0.59 6.53
CA GLN A 191 -0.66 1.14 6.78
C GLN A 191 -1.72 0.11 6.39
N ILE A 192 -2.57 -0.25 7.34
CA ILE A 192 -3.66 -1.21 7.10
C ILE A 192 -4.99 -0.47 7.14
N TYR A 193 -5.69 -0.49 6.02
CA TYR A 193 -7.02 0.11 5.89
C TYR A 193 -8.04 -0.72 6.70
N TYR A 194 -9.08 -0.07 7.25
CA TYR A 194 -10.00 -0.75 8.18
C TYR A 194 -10.74 -1.94 7.56
N VAL A 195 -11.15 -1.82 6.27
CA VAL A 195 -11.76 -2.94 5.55
C VAL A 195 -10.77 -4.10 5.41
N GLY A 196 -9.52 -3.78 5.05
CA GLY A 196 -8.45 -4.77 4.96
C GLY A 196 -8.09 -5.40 6.30
N LEU A 197 -8.11 -4.66 7.41
CA LEU A 197 -7.85 -5.23 8.74
C LEU A 197 -8.83 -6.39 9.06
N LEU A 198 -10.06 -6.27 8.58
CA LEU A 198 -11.10 -7.28 8.77
C LEU A 198 -11.18 -8.31 7.61
N ALA A 199 -10.22 -8.27 6.67
CA ALA A 199 -10.27 -9.08 5.45
C ALA A 199 -11.67 -8.99 4.79
N GLY A 200 -12.15 -7.75 4.62
CA GLY A 200 -13.48 -7.45 4.11
C GLY A 200 -13.57 -7.68 2.61
N LYS A 201 -14.72 -8.19 2.17
CA LYS A 201 -15.05 -8.41 0.77
C LYS A 201 -15.56 -7.15 0.09
N ASN A 202 -15.60 -7.19 -1.24
CA ASN A 202 -16.27 -6.18 -2.03
C ASN A 202 -17.74 -6.05 -1.62
N ASP A 203 -18.17 -4.82 -1.31
CA ASP A 203 -19.55 -4.51 -0.96
C ASP A 203 -20.34 -4.16 -2.22
N ILE A 204 -20.85 -5.20 -2.85
CA ILE A 204 -21.61 -5.06 -4.11
C ILE A 204 -22.97 -4.39 -3.84
N ASP A 205 -23.59 -4.67 -2.71
CA ASP A 205 -24.90 -4.10 -2.36
C ASP A 205 -24.79 -2.58 -2.17
N LEU A 206 -23.77 -2.11 -1.43
CA LEU A 206 -23.51 -0.68 -1.26
C LEU A 206 -23.14 0.01 -2.58
N LEU A 207 -22.36 -0.66 -3.45
CA LEU A 207 -22.06 -0.18 -4.79
C LEU A 207 -23.32 -0.02 -5.63
N GLU A 208 -24.21 -1.02 -5.65
CA GLU A 208 -25.45 -1.01 -6.41
C GLU A 208 -26.45 0.02 -5.88
N GLU A 209 -26.53 0.21 -4.58
CA GLU A 209 -27.40 1.20 -3.94
C GLU A 209 -26.95 2.63 -4.28
N THR A 210 -25.66 2.91 -4.14
CA THR A 210 -25.12 4.27 -4.25
C THR A 210 -24.68 4.67 -5.65
N LYS A 211 -24.39 3.70 -6.51
CA LYS A 211 -23.77 3.91 -7.83
C LYS A 211 -22.41 4.63 -7.77
N GLU A 212 -21.80 4.69 -6.59
CA GLU A 212 -20.49 5.30 -6.37
C GLU A 212 -19.42 4.21 -6.35
N GLY A 213 -18.53 4.22 -7.37
CA GLY A 213 -17.56 3.15 -7.62
C GLY A 213 -16.68 2.80 -6.43
N ARG A 214 -16.28 3.80 -5.63
CA ARG A 214 -15.42 3.59 -4.46
C ARG A 214 -16.13 2.89 -3.30
N ASN A 215 -17.47 2.87 -3.29
CA ASN A 215 -18.21 2.25 -2.20
C ASN A 215 -18.07 0.72 -2.16
N ILE A 216 -17.61 0.11 -3.25
CA ILE A 216 -17.28 -1.33 -3.28
C ILE A 216 -16.25 -1.73 -2.21
N ASN A 217 -15.34 -0.81 -1.85
CA ASN A 217 -14.28 -1.05 -0.85
C ASN A 217 -14.43 -0.18 0.42
N ARG A 218 -15.65 0.32 0.69
CA ARG A 218 -15.95 1.22 1.83
C ARG A 218 -17.10 0.71 2.69
N HIS A 219 -17.16 -0.59 2.94
CA HIS A 219 -18.20 -1.18 3.77
C HIS A 219 -18.30 -0.50 5.15
N TYR A 220 -19.52 -0.21 5.59
CA TYR A 220 -19.82 0.38 6.90
C TYR A 220 -20.11 -0.71 7.91
N TYR A 221 -19.12 -1.07 8.72
CA TYR A 221 -19.26 -2.13 9.73
C TYR A 221 -20.06 -1.68 10.93
N THR A 222 -21.04 -2.48 11.32
CA THR A 222 -21.66 -2.41 12.64
C THR A 222 -20.73 -3.03 13.71
N ILE A 223 -20.96 -2.69 14.97
CA ILE A 223 -20.19 -3.26 16.08
C ILE A 223 -20.32 -4.79 16.13
N ASP A 224 -21.49 -5.34 15.80
CA ASP A 224 -21.71 -6.79 15.85
C ASP A 224 -21.04 -7.52 14.67
N GLU A 225 -20.97 -6.91 13.50
CA GLU A 225 -20.14 -7.39 12.39
C GLU A 225 -18.66 -7.43 12.79
N ILE A 226 -18.13 -6.33 13.34
CA ILE A 226 -16.74 -6.30 13.83
C ILE A 226 -16.47 -7.41 14.84
N LYS A 227 -17.37 -7.63 15.81
CA LYS A 227 -17.24 -8.72 16.80
C LYS A 227 -17.19 -10.11 16.16
N ASN A 228 -17.80 -10.28 14.99
CA ASN A 228 -17.78 -11.55 14.26
C ASN A 228 -16.53 -11.66 13.37
N GLU A 229 -16.19 -10.60 12.63
CA GLU A 229 -15.03 -10.60 11.75
C GLU A 229 -13.71 -10.83 12.50
N VAL A 230 -13.54 -10.27 13.69
CA VAL A 230 -12.34 -10.48 14.52
C VAL A 230 -12.17 -11.94 15.03
N LYS A 231 -13.19 -12.78 14.88
CA LYS A 231 -13.11 -14.21 15.22
C LYS A 231 -12.54 -15.05 14.10
N ARG A 232 -12.55 -14.55 12.85
CA ARG A 232 -12.03 -15.27 11.69
C ARG A 232 -10.54 -15.55 11.84
N PRO A 233 -10.07 -16.76 11.45
CA PRO A 233 -8.65 -17.12 11.58
C PRO A 233 -7.70 -16.15 10.88
N VAL A 234 -8.04 -15.71 9.67
CA VAL A 234 -7.23 -14.75 8.87
C VAL A 234 -7.08 -13.40 9.56
N VAL A 235 -8.14 -12.89 10.19
CA VAL A 235 -8.12 -11.61 10.92
C VAL A 235 -7.28 -11.74 12.19
N LYS A 236 -7.41 -12.85 12.91
CA LYS A 236 -6.56 -13.15 14.09
C LYS A 236 -5.09 -13.25 13.71
N ALA A 237 -4.78 -13.96 12.62
CA ALA A 237 -3.43 -14.10 12.10
C ALA A 237 -2.85 -12.73 11.70
N LEU A 238 -3.63 -11.90 11.00
CA LEU A 238 -3.23 -10.53 10.68
C LEU A 238 -2.96 -9.68 11.93
N CYS A 239 -3.83 -9.75 12.94
CA CYS A 239 -3.62 -9.03 14.20
C CYS A 239 -2.35 -9.51 14.93
N ASN A 240 -2.05 -10.81 14.90
CA ASN A 240 -0.81 -11.34 15.49
C ASN A 240 0.43 -10.88 14.70
N LEU A 241 0.35 -10.87 13.37
CA LEU A 241 1.39 -10.32 12.51
C LEU A 241 1.69 -8.84 12.83
N LEU A 242 0.65 -8.03 12.94
CA LEU A 242 0.79 -6.60 13.29
C LEU A 242 1.38 -6.41 14.69
N ARG A 243 1.01 -7.26 15.66
CA ARG A 243 1.63 -7.25 16.99
C ARG A 243 3.13 -7.56 16.89
N PHE A 244 3.49 -8.62 16.19
CA PHE A 244 4.89 -8.97 15.96
C PHE A 244 5.63 -7.79 15.30
N ARG A 245 5.08 -7.26 14.20
CA ARG A 245 5.67 -6.12 13.47
C ARG A 245 5.90 -4.89 14.37
N ASN A 246 4.96 -4.60 15.28
CA ASN A 246 5.02 -3.43 16.15
C ASN A 246 5.92 -3.61 17.39
N THR A 247 6.27 -4.84 17.75
CA THR A 247 7.07 -5.14 18.94
C THR A 247 8.50 -5.56 18.63
N SER A 248 8.76 -6.04 17.42
CA SER A 248 10.10 -6.44 17.00
C SER A 248 10.96 -5.25 16.58
N GLU A 249 12.12 -5.10 17.20
CA GLU A 249 13.09 -4.06 16.85
C GLU A 249 13.71 -4.28 15.44
N ALA A 250 13.58 -5.46 14.85
CA ALA A 250 14.09 -5.74 13.51
C ALA A 250 13.51 -4.79 12.44
N PHE A 251 12.35 -4.19 12.71
CA PHE A 251 11.66 -3.28 11.80
C PHE A 251 11.97 -1.79 12.03
N ASP A 252 13.07 -1.51 12.69
CA ASP A 252 13.63 -0.16 12.82
C ASP A 252 13.76 0.52 11.44
N LEU A 253 13.29 1.77 11.32
CA LEU A 253 13.37 2.54 10.07
C LEU A 253 14.80 2.98 9.74
N GLU A 254 15.68 3.05 10.74
CA GLU A 254 17.11 3.29 10.54
C GLU A 254 17.90 1.99 10.33
N GLY A 255 17.22 0.85 10.32
CA GLY A 255 17.78 -0.45 10.07
C GLY A 255 18.00 -0.74 8.58
N SER A 256 18.19 -2.00 8.23
CA SER A 256 18.41 -2.44 6.85
C SER A 256 17.41 -3.49 6.40
N ILE A 257 17.30 -3.63 5.07
CA ILE A 257 16.56 -4.68 4.40
C ILE A 257 17.47 -5.37 3.39
N GLU A 258 17.38 -6.69 3.32
CA GLU A 258 18.04 -7.50 2.30
C GLU A 258 16.96 -8.36 1.62
N ILE A 259 17.03 -8.48 0.29
CA ILE A 259 16.07 -9.24 -0.52
C ILE A 259 16.85 -10.32 -1.26
N GLU A 260 16.37 -11.56 -1.17
CA GLU A 260 16.90 -12.68 -1.92
C GLU A 260 15.77 -13.36 -2.71
N THR A 261 16.09 -13.84 -3.91
CA THR A 261 15.16 -14.58 -4.76
C THR A 261 15.74 -15.97 -5.07
N PRO A 262 15.59 -16.95 -4.15
CA PRO A 262 16.17 -18.29 -4.33
C PRO A 262 15.66 -18.99 -5.60
N SER A 263 14.43 -18.67 -6.01
CA SER A 263 13.83 -19.15 -7.26
C SER A 263 12.88 -18.10 -7.84
N SER A 264 12.30 -18.35 -9.00
CA SER A 264 11.37 -17.41 -9.66
C SER A 264 10.07 -17.17 -8.87
N ASN A 265 9.74 -18.01 -7.90
CA ASN A 265 8.52 -17.95 -7.10
C ASN A 265 8.78 -17.87 -5.58
N GLU A 266 10.04 -17.76 -5.18
CA GLU A 266 10.42 -17.63 -3.77
C GLU A 266 11.14 -16.33 -3.50
N ILE A 267 10.78 -15.70 -2.40
CA ILE A 267 11.40 -14.49 -1.90
C ILE A 267 11.77 -14.65 -0.42
N VAL A 268 12.96 -14.17 -0.08
CA VAL A 268 13.40 -14.04 1.31
C VAL A 268 13.60 -12.55 1.59
N ILE A 269 12.97 -12.06 2.64
CA ILE A 269 13.11 -10.66 3.09
C ILE A 269 13.71 -10.68 4.49
N ILE A 270 14.85 -10.02 4.64
CA ILE A 270 15.59 -9.96 5.91
C ILE A 270 15.58 -8.52 6.39
N ARG A 271 15.00 -8.29 7.56
CA ARG A 271 15.00 -7.00 8.25
C ARG A 271 15.98 -7.05 9.41
N LYS A 272 16.81 -6.03 9.53
CA LYS A 272 17.75 -5.89 10.65
C LYS A 272 17.60 -4.52 11.28
N ASN A 273 17.63 -4.45 12.62
CA ASN A 273 17.65 -3.16 13.30
C ASN A 273 18.98 -2.44 13.04
N LYS A 274 19.05 -1.15 13.38
CA LYS A 274 20.26 -0.28 13.21
C LYS A 274 21.54 -0.89 13.77
N THR A 275 21.44 -1.68 14.85
CA THR A 275 22.61 -2.30 15.49
C THR A 275 22.96 -3.68 14.93
N ASN A 276 22.18 -4.22 13.98
CA ASN A 276 22.29 -5.58 13.44
C ASN A 276 22.18 -6.71 14.48
N LYS A 277 21.62 -6.44 15.67
CA LYS A 277 21.48 -7.43 16.75
C LYS A 277 20.17 -8.21 16.66
N ILE A 278 19.12 -7.59 16.12
CA ILE A 278 17.82 -8.22 15.95
C ILE A 278 17.55 -8.35 14.47
N THR A 279 17.27 -9.57 14.05
CA THR A 279 16.99 -9.92 12.65
C THR A 279 15.68 -10.65 12.54
N ALA A 280 14.76 -10.14 11.73
CA ALA A 280 13.55 -10.84 11.33
C ALA A 280 13.67 -11.30 9.87
N THR A 281 13.36 -12.55 9.62
CA THR A 281 13.43 -13.15 8.28
C THR A 281 12.07 -13.70 7.89
N LEU A 282 11.60 -13.28 6.72
CA LEU A 282 10.47 -13.87 6.02
C LEU A 282 10.99 -14.74 4.87
N LYS A 283 10.56 -16.01 4.81
CA LYS A 283 10.68 -16.85 3.62
C LYS A 283 9.29 -17.10 3.08
N ALA A 284 9.05 -16.77 1.83
CA ALA A 284 7.73 -16.85 1.19
C ALA A 284 7.80 -17.51 -0.18
N ASN A 285 6.82 -18.35 -0.48
CA ASN A 285 6.66 -18.98 -1.79
C ASN A 285 5.27 -18.59 -2.35
N LEU A 286 5.28 -17.87 -3.47
CA LEU A 286 4.07 -17.30 -4.06
C LEU A 286 3.19 -18.33 -4.75
N SER A 287 3.78 -19.39 -5.28
CA SER A 287 3.03 -20.45 -5.98
C SER A 287 2.27 -21.35 -5.01
N THR A 288 2.90 -21.71 -3.88
CA THR A 288 2.25 -22.55 -2.85
C THR A 288 1.47 -21.73 -1.84
N LYS A 289 1.61 -20.39 -1.87
CA LYS A 289 0.99 -19.44 -0.93
C LYS A 289 1.35 -19.75 0.52
N THR A 290 2.62 -20.10 0.75
CA THR A 290 3.16 -20.46 2.06
C THR A 290 4.24 -19.48 2.48
N PHE A 291 4.40 -19.31 3.78
CA PHE A 291 5.47 -18.49 4.34
C PHE A 291 5.94 -19.02 5.69
N GLN A 292 7.13 -18.59 6.08
CA GLN A 292 7.71 -18.80 7.40
C GLN A 292 8.36 -17.51 7.87
N ILE A 293 8.12 -17.18 9.14
CA ILE A 293 8.74 -16.02 9.80
C ILE A 293 9.64 -16.53 10.92
N SER A 294 10.82 -15.93 11.06
CA SER A 294 11.69 -16.15 12.20
C SER A 294 12.28 -14.83 12.70
N GLU A 295 12.56 -14.75 13.99
CA GLU A 295 13.33 -13.68 14.60
C GLU A 295 14.51 -14.29 15.36
N ASN A 296 15.74 -13.88 15.01
CA ASN A 296 16.97 -14.45 15.56
C ASN A 296 16.91 -16.00 15.57
N GLU A 297 16.53 -16.57 14.42
CA GLU A 297 16.38 -18.03 14.18
C GLU A 297 15.21 -18.71 14.91
N ARG A 298 14.45 -18.00 15.76
CA ARG A 298 13.25 -18.55 16.40
C ARG A 298 12.05 -18.39 15.51
N ASN A 299 11.32 -19.48 15.27
CA ASN A 299 10.07 -19.42 14.49
C ASN A 299 9.02 -18.55 15.22
N ILE A 300 8.37 -17.66 14.44
CA ILE A 300 7.25 -16.85 14.88
C ILE A 300 5.97 -17.44 14.28
N LEU A 301 5.05 -17.80 15.15
CA LEU A 301 3.71 -18.27 14.74
C LEU A 301 2.74 -17.09 14.71
N ILE A 302 1.99 -16.98 13.61
CA ILE A 302 1.02 -15.92 13.38
C ILE A 302 -0.40 -16.48 13.38
#